data_0bd032eb4cb34f663daad47f5e836e58
#
_entry.id   0bd032eb4cb34f663daad47f5e836e58
#
_cell.length_a   1.000
_cell.length_b   1.000
_cell.length_c   1.000
_cell.angle_alpha   90.00
_cell.angle_beta   90.00
_cell.angle_gamma   90.00
#
_symmetry.space_group_name_H-M   'P 1'
#
loop_
_entity.id
_entity.type
_entity.pdbx_description
1 polymer ?
#
loop_
_entity_poly.entity_id
_entity_poly.type
_entity_poly.pdbx_seq_one_letter_code
_entity_poly.pdbx_strand_id
1 'polypeptide(L)'
;MGISHGMNDAQKTMGIIALALAGATAAGTLDTLPDWLSFLRVQEDANSKFEIAVWIKVLCALVMAAGTAAGGWRIIKTLGHKMVKLHTINGFAAESASAAVILTASHFGIPVSTTHNISAAIMGVGAATRPRAIRWGVVERIIWAWVLTLPVSGALAYFFVRVLVGAGVVGG
;
A
#
# COMPACT_ATOMS: atom_id res chain seq x y z
N MET A 1 0.02 -7.66 13.50
CA MET A 1 0.18 -6.47 12.63
C MET A 1 0.96 -6.78 11.34
N GLY A 2 2.19 -7.32 11.36
CA GLY A 2 3.01 -7.56 10.16
C GLY A 2 2.30 -8.36 9.06
N ILE A 3 1.64 -9.48 9.40
CA ILE A 3 0.91 -10.31 8.44
C ILE A 3 -0.25 -9.53 7.81
N SER A 4 -1.09 -8.87 8.63
CA SER A 4 -2.24 -8.08 8.13
C SER A 4 -1.79 -6.91 7.25
N HIS A 5 -0.68 -6.25 7.59
CA HIS A 5 -0.06 -5.19 6.79
C HIS A 5 0.40 -5.74 5.43
N GLY A 6 1.19 -6.82 5.44
CA GLY A 6 1.71 -7.41 4.20
C GLY A 6 0.60 -7.88 3.27
N MET A 7 -0.44 -8.52 3.80
CA MET A 7 -1.59 -8.94 3.00
C MET A 7 -2.30 -7.75 2.33
N ASN A 8 -2.60 -6.70 3.10
CA ASN A 8 -3.36 -5.55 2.57
C ASN A 8 -2.57 -4.75 1.52
N ASP A 9 -1.29 -4.47 1.77
CA ASP A 9 -0.50 -3.64 0.85
C ASP A 9 -0.07 -4.42 -0.40
N ALA A 10 0.25 -5.71 -0.26
CA ALA A 10 0.52 -6.57 -1.40
C ALA A 10 -0.71 -6.71 -2.32
N GLN A 11 -1.91 -6.89 -1.76
CA GLN A 11 -3.14 -7.02 -2.55
C GLN A 11 -3.41 -5.80 -3.43
N LYS A 12 -3.20 -4.58 -2.92
CA LYS A 12 -3.38 -3.34 -3.70
C LYS A 12 -2.45 -3.30 -4.90
N THR A 13 -1.17 -3.56 -4.69
CA THR A 13 -0.17 -3.53 -5.76
C THR A 13 -0.42 -4.63 -6.78
N MET A 14 -0.73 -5.84 -6.32
CA MET A 14 -1.11 -6.96 -7.20
C MET A 14 -2.33 -6.62 -8.05
N GLY A 15 -3.36 -6.01 -7.44
CA GLY A 15 -4.59 -5.62 -8.12
C GLY A 15 -4.33 -4.57 -9.23
N ILE A 16 -3.50 -3.56 -8.96
CA ILE A 16 -3.15 -2.54 -9.96
C ILE A 16 -2.38 -3.14 -11.13
N ILE A 17 -1.37 -3.97 -10.86
CA ILE A 17 -0.58 -4.64 -11.91
C ILE A 17 -1.49 -5.54 -12.75
N ALA A 18 -2.30 -6.35 -12.09
CA ALA A 18 -3.19 -7.28 -12.76
C ALA A 18 -4.24 -6.56 -13.62
N LEU A 19 -4.82 -5.46 -13.12
CA LEU A 19 -5.77 -4.64 -13.87
C LEU A 19 -5.12 -3.96 -15.09
N ALA A 20 -3.88 -3.46 -14.94
CA ALA A 20 -3.13 -2.86 -16.04
C ALA A 20 -2.83 -3.89 -17.13
N LEU A 21 -2.42 -5.12 -16.76
CA LEU A 21 -2.15 -6.19 -17.70
C LEU A 21 -3.44 -6.69 -18.40
N ALA A 22 -4.54 -6.80 -17.66
CA ALA A 22 -5.83 -7.16 -18.25
C ALA A 22 -6.30 -6.10 -19.26
N GLY A 23 -6.19 -4.81 -18.91
CA GLY A 23 -6.51 -3.72 -19.84
C GLY A 23 -5.63 -3.73 -21.10
N ALA A 24 -4.33 -3.98 -20.93
CA ALA A 24 -3.40 -4.08 -22.06
C ALA A 24 -3.65 -5.33 -22.92
N THR A 25 -4.06 -6.46 -22.32
CA THR A 25 -4.47 -7.67 -23.07
C THR A 25 -5.75 -7.40 -23.86
N ALA A 26 -6.77 -6.80 -23.21
CA ALA A 26 -8.05 -6.47 -23.87
C ALA A 26 -7.88 -5.44 -25.02
N ALA A 27 -6.91 -4.53 -24.90
CA ALA A 27 -6.58 -3.58 -25.96
C ALA A 27 -5.72 -4.17 -27.10
N GLY A 28 -5.32 -5.47 -27.01
CA GLY A 28 -4.47 -6.13 -28.01
C GLY A 28 -3.01 -5.63 -28.04
N THR A 29 -2.61 -4.75 -27.13
CA THR A 29 -1.25 -4.20 -27.11
C THR A 29 -0.20 -5.24 -26.75
N LEU A 30 -0.58 -6.30 -26.04
CA LEU A 30 0.32 -7.39 -25.68
C LEU A 30 0.43 -8.47 -26.78
N ASP A 31 -0.36 -8.41 -27.84
CA ASP A 31 -0.32 -9.41 -28.93
C ASP A 31 0.92 -9.26 -29.81
N THR A 32 1.52 -8.08 -29.84
CA THR A 32 2.76 -7.79 -30.56
C THR A 32 4.03 -8.21 -29.83
N LEU A 33 3.90 -8.70 -28.58
CA LEU A 33 5.04 -9.11 -27.78
C LEU A 33 5.56 -10.50 -28.19
N PRO A 34 6.91 -10.70 -28.12
CA PRO A 34 7.54 -12.01 -28.34
C PRO A 34 6.97 -13.08 -27.41
N ASP A 35 6.97 -14.35 -27.87
CA ASP A 35 6.39 -15.49 -27.12
C ASP A 35 6.96 -15.69 -25.71
N TRP A 36 8.20 -15.30 -25.46
CA TRP A 36 8.80 -15.41 -24.13
C TRP A 36 8.18 -14.44 -23.09
N LEU A 37 7.43 -13.42 -23.53
CA LEU A 37 6.66 -12.50 -22.69
C LEU A 37 5.17 -12.88 -22.63
N SER A 38 4.77 -14.01 -23.16
CA SER A 38 3.35 -14.46 -23.16
C SER A 38 2.76 -14.57 -21.74
N PHE A 39 3.60 -14.77 -20.71
CA PHE A 39 3.18 -14.80 -19.31
C PHE A 39 2.60 -13.45 -18.79
N LEU A 40 2.81 -12.36 -19.52
CA LEU A 40 2.20 -11.06 -19.23
C LEU A 40 0.75 -10.94 -19.69
N ARG A 41 0.32 -11.82 -20.62
CA ARG A 41 -1.07 -11.84 -21.07
C ARG A 41 -1.94 -12.46 -19.99
N VAL A 42 -2.98 -11.76 -19.61
CA VAL A 42 -3.95 -12.25 -18.62
C VAL A 42 -4.99 -13.06 -19.40
N GLN A 43 -5.05 -14.36 -19.16
CA GLN A 43 -6.12 -15.20 -19.69
C GLN A 43 -7.35 -15.04 -18.79
N GLU A 44 -8.47 -14.62 -19.35
CA GLU A 44 -9.76 -14.72 -18.69
C GLU A 44 -10.20 -16.19 -18.70
N ASP A 45 -10.21 -16.82 -17.53
CA ASP A 45 -10.84 -18.11 -17.39
C ASP A 45 -12.35 -18.00 -17.67
N ALA A 46 -12.91 -19.03 -18.30
CA ALA A 46 -14.31 -19.12 -18.73
C ALA A 46 -15.34 -18.86 -17.60
N ASN A 47 -14.91 -18.80 -16.35
CA ASN A 47 -15.72 -18.57 -15.15
C ASN A 47 -15.72 -17.12 -14.64
N SER A 48 -15.26 -16.14 -15.41
CA SER A 48 -15.26 -14.70 -15.08
C SER A 48 -14.56 -14.34 -13.73
N LYS A 49 -13.74 -15.23 -13.20
CA LYS A 49 -12.92 -14.93 -12.02
C LYS A 49 -11.58 -14.41 -12.48
N PHE A 50 -11.33 -13.14 -12.19
CA PHE A 50 -10.06 -12.50 -12.41
C PHE A 50 -9.01 -13.09 -11.45
N GLU A 51 -8.24 -14.08 -11.91
CA GLU A 51 -7.17 -14.66 -11.10
C GLU A 51 -5.85 -13.94 -11.35
N ILE A 52 -5.27 -13.43 -10.24
CA ILE A 52 -3.97 -12.79 -10.29
C ILE A 52 -2.89 -13.88 -10.47
N ALA A 53 -2.09 -13.76 -11.51
CA ALA A 53 -1.02 -14.70 -11.81
C ALA A 53 -0.03 -14.87 -10.65
N VAL A 54 0.43 -16.09 -10.42
CA VAL A 54 1.30 -16.45 -9.29
C VAL A 54 2.61 -15.64 -9.29
N TRP A 55 3.18 -15.37 -10.46
CA TRP A 55 4.40 -14.58 -10.56
C TRP A 55 4.23 -13.14 -10.05
N ILE A 56 3.06 -12.51 -10.25
CA ILE A 56 2.73 -11.18 -9.71
C ILE A 56 2.71 -11.24 -8.17
N LYS A 57 2.08 -12.28 -7.62
CA LYS A 57 2.02 -12.49 -6.16
C LYS A 57 3.42 -12.63 -5.56
N VAL A 58 4.26 -13.45 -6.17
CA VAL A 58 5.64 -13.69 -5.72
C VAL A 58 6.49 -12.42 -5.84
N LEU A 59 6.42 -11.74 -6.99
CA LEU A 59 7.17 -10.50 -7.22
C LEU A 59 6.78 -9.41 -6.21
N CYS A 60 5.50 -9.16 -6.02
CA CYS A 60 5.02 -8.17 -5.06
C CYS A 60 5.44 -8.53 -3.61
N ALA A 61 5.37 -9.80 -3.24
CA ALA A 61 5.79 -10.26 -1.92
C ALA A 61 7.30 -10.03 -1.68
N LEU A 62 8.14 -10.36 -2.65
CA LEU A 62 9.60 -10.19 -2.57
C LEU A 62 9.99 -8.70 -2.50
N VAL A 63 9.42 -7.86 -3.37
CA VAL A 63 9.71 -6.42 -3.38
C VAL A 63 9.25 -5.77 -2.08
N MET A 64 8.08 -6.15 -1.57
CA MET A 64 7.59 -5.63 -0.29
C MET A 64 8.46 -6.08 0.88
N ALA A 65 8.89 -7.34 0.92
CA ALA A 65 9.78 -7.85 1.95
C ALA A 65 11.12 -7.10 1.95
N ALA A 66 11.70 -6.89 0.77
CA ALA A 66 12.94 -6.14 0.61
C ALA A 66 12.78 -4.66 1.03
N GLY A 67 11.70 -3.99 0.61
CA GLY A 67 11.39 -2.62 0.99
C GLY A 67 11.19 -2.46 2.50
N THR A 68 10.49 -3.39 3.12
CA THR A 68 10.27 -3.41 4.58
C THR A 68 11.59 -3.66 5.33
N ALA A 69 12.42 -4.57 4.86
CA ALA A 69 13.72 -4.83 5.46
C ALA A 69 14.65 -3.60 5.38
N ALA A 70 14.63 -2.87 4.27
CA ALA A 70 15.46 -1.68 4.09
C ALA A 70 14.97 -0.45 4.87
N GLY A 71 13.65 -0.23 4.96
CA GLY A 71 13.05 1.00 5.49
C GLY A 71 12.32 0.89 6.82
N GLY A 72 11.90 -0.30 7.21
CA GLY A 72 11.00 -0.54 8.36
C GLY A 72 11.53 -0.04 9.70
N TRP A 73 12.85 -0.12 9.92
CA TRP A 73 13.45 0.34 11.17
C TRP A 73 13.24 1.83 11.44
N ARG A 74 13.30 2.66 10.41
CA ARG A 74 13.06 4.11 10.54
C ARG A 74 11.62 4.41 10.96
N ILE A 75 10.67 3.66 10.42
CA ILE A 75 9.24 3.80 10.72
C ILE A 75 8.99 3.37 12.17
N ILE A 76 9.49 2.21 12.58
CA ILE A 76 9.36 1.71 13.96
C ILE A 76 9.92 2.72 14.97
N LYS A 77 11.10 3.28 14.71
CA LYS A 77 11.72 4.28 15.58
C LYS A 77 10.90 5.56 15.68
N THR A 78 10.30 5.99 14.56
CA THR A 78 9.49 7.22 14.56
C THR A 78 8.17 7.03 15.29
N LEU A 79 7.44 5.98 15.00
CA LEU A 79 6.13 5.72 15.60
C LEU A 79 6.25 5.28 17.06
N GLY A 80 7.19 4.38 17.37
CA GLY A 80 7.31 3.80 18.71
C GLY A 80 8.06 4.66 19.73
N HIS A 81 8.93 5.59 19.30
CA HIS A 81 9.75 6.37 20.22
C HIS A 81 9.58 7.87 20.09
N LYS A 82 9.37 8.40 18.87
CA LYS A 82 9.30 9.85 18.65
C LYS A 82 7.92 10.41 18.87
N MET A 83 6.85 9.67 18.60
CA MET A 83 5.48 10.13 18.73
C MET A 83 4.96 10.00 20.16
N VAL A 84 5.04 8.80 20.73
CA VAL A 84 4.68 8.46 22.11
C VAL A 84 5.63 7.40 22.63
N LYS A 85 6.11 7.53 23.88
CA LYS A 85 6.83 6.43 24.53
C LYS A 85 5.83 5.33 24.91
N LEU A 86 5.74 4.31 24.09
CA LEU A 86 4.84 3.18 24.32
C LEU A 86 5.49 2.17 25.26
N HIS A 87 4.75 1.73 26.28
CA HIS A 87 5.03 0.50 26.99
C HIS A 87 4.57 -0.70 26.15
N THR A 88 5.14 -1.89 26.41
CA THR A 88 4.86 -3.10 25.64
C THR A 88 3.36 -3.41 25.54
N ILE A 89 2.60 -3.22 26.62
CA ILE A 89 1.16 -3.47 26.67
C ILE A 89 0.38 -2.50 25.77
N ASN A 90 0.80 -1.24 25.72
CA ASN A 90 0.20 -0.21 24.89
C ASN A 90 0.51 -0.45 23.38
N GLY A 91 1.72 -0.92 23.09
CA GLY A 91 2.12 -1.36 21.77
C GLY A 91 1.25 -2.52 21.29
N PHE A 92 1.06 -3.53 22.14
CA PHE A 92 0.19 -4.66 21.83
C PHE A 92 -1.26 -4.23 21.56
N ALA A 93 -1.81 -3.34 22.38
CA ALA A 93 -3.16 -2.81 22.18
C ALA A 93 -3.31 -2.07 20.84
N ALA A 94 -2.34 -1.20 20.50
CA ALA A 94 -2.35 -0.49 19.23
C ALA A 94 -2.22 -1.44 18.02
N GLU A 95 -1.34 -2.44 18.12
CA GLU A 95 -1.16 -3.44 17.05
C GLU A 95 -2.39 -4.32 16.87
N SER A 96 -3.02 -4.76 17.96
CA SER A 96 -4.21 -5.59 17.92
C SER A 96 -5.40 -4.83 17.31
N ALA A 97 -5.64 -3.59 17.75
CA ALA A 97 -6.68 -2.74 17.21
C ALA A 97 -6.44 -2.46 15.71
N SER A 98 -5.21 -2.12 15.35
CA SER A 98 -4.84 -1.88 13.95
C SER A 98 -5.00 -3.14 13.08
N ALA A 99 -4.60 -4.30 13.56
CA ALA A 99 -4.77 -5.56 12.85
C ALA A 99 -6.25 -5.90 12.64
N ALA A 100 -7.09 -5.71 13.65
CA ALA A 100 -8.53 -5.95 13.55
C ALA A 100 -9.16 -5.05 12.47
N VAL A 101 -8.85 -3.76 12.46
CA VAL A 101 -9.36 -2.82 11.45
C VAL A 101 -8.91 -3.20 10.04
N ILE A 102 -7.62 -3.54 9.85
CA ILE A 102 -7.09 -3.92 8.54
C ILE A 102 -7.75 -5.20 8.03
N LEU A 103 -7.86 -6.24 8.88
CA LEU A 103 -8.48 -7.51 8.49
C LEU A 103 -9.95 -7.33 8.13
N THR A 104 -10.68 -6.56 8.93
CA THR A 104 -12.09 -6.25 8.64
C THR A 104 -12.23 -5.50 7.32
N ALA A 105 -11.46 -4.45 7.10
CA ALA A 105 -11.49 -3.69 5.86
C ALA A 105 -11.11 -4.56 4.65
N SER A 106 -10.09 -5.41 4.78
CA SER A 106 -9.68 -6.35 3.72
C SER A 106 -10.77 -7.36 3.40
N HIS A 107 -11.53 -7.84 4.41
CA HIS A 107 -12.64 -8.75 4.20
C HIS A 107 -13.77 -8.12 3.36
N PHE A 108 -14.03 -6.84 3.58
CA PHE A 108 -15.02 -6.08 2.80
C PHE A 108 -14.47 -5.48 1.50
N GLY A 109 -13.21 -5.74 1.14
CA GLY A 109 -12.58 -5.18 -0.05
C GLY A 109 -12.32 -3.67 0.02
N ILE A 110 -12.34 -3.07 1.21
CA ILE A 110 -12.14 -1.63 1.42
C ILE A 110 -10.64 -1.34 1.49
N PRO A 111 -10.08 -0.55 0.56
CA PRO A 111 -8.67 -0.18 0.60
C PRO A 111 -8.41 0.80 1.74
N VAL A 112 -7.61 0.40 2.73
CA VAL A 112 -7.18 1.25 3.84
C VAL A 112 -5.67 1.46 3.84
N SER A 113 -5.24 2.63 4.30
CA SER A 113 -3.82 2.89 4.50
C SER A 113 -3.37 2.29 5.83
N THR A 114 -2.47 1.32 5.77
CA THR A 114 -1.90 0.65 6.94
C THR A 114 -1.12 1.62 7.82
N THR A 115 -0.39 2.56 7.21
CA THR A 115 0.37 3.60 7.95
C THR A 115 -0.55 4.56 8.70
N HIS A 116 -1.64 5.01 8.06
CA HIS A 116 -2.64 5.85 8.73
C HIS A 116 -3.29 5.10 9.89
N ASN A 117 -3.65 3.84 9.67
CA ASN A 117 -4.34 3.03 10.67
C ASN A 117 -3.47 2.79 11.91
N ILE A 118 -2.20 2.34 11.74
CA ILE A 118 -1.32 2.13 12.89
C ILE A 118 -0.97 3.43 13.62
N SER A 119 -0.77 4.52 12.89
CA SER A 119 -0.50 5.82 13.48
C SER A 119 -1.68 6.32 14.31
N ALA A 120 -2.91 6.17 13.80
CA ALA A 120 -4.13 6.50 14.52
C ALA A 120 -4.32 5.61 15.76
N ALA A 121 -4.05 4.31 15.66
CA ALA A 121 -4.13 3.38 16.78
C ALA A 121 -3.14 3.76 17.90
N ILE A 122 -1.89 4.12 17.54
CA ILE A 122 -0.88 4.58 18.50
C ILE A 122 -1.30 5.90 19.15
N MET A 123 -1.83 6.85 18.37
CA MET A 123 -2.36 8.11 18.90
C MET A 123 -3.53 7.86 19.87
N GLY A 124 -4.46 6.97 19.51
CA GLY A 124 -5.60 6.61 20.34
C GLY A 124 -5.19 6.01 21.69
N VAL A 125 -4.27 5.03 21.66
CA VAL A 125 -3.72 4.43 22.89
C VAL A 125 -2.96 5.46 23.71
N GLY A 126 -2.17 6.33 23.07
CA GLY A 126 -1.44 7.42 23.72
C GLY A 126 -2.39 8.43 24.39
N ALA A 127 -3.46 8.80 23.71
CA ALA A 127 -4.48 9.72 24.25
C ALA A 127 -5.23 9.12 25.44
N ALA A 128 -5.55 7.81 25.39
CA ALA A 128 -6.24 7.12 26.47
C ALA A 128 -5.36 6.95 27.72
N THR A 129 -4.04 6.72 27.54
CA THR A 129 -3.16 6.39 28.67
C THR A 129 -2.39 7.58 29.21
N ARG A 130 -1.83 8.42 28.33
CA ARG A 130 -0.98 9.57 28.68
C ARG A 130 -1.12 10.73 27.69
N PRO A 131 -2.23 11.47 27.67
CA PRO A 131 -2.48 12.52 26.68
C PRO A 131 -1.40 13.61 26.68
N ARG A 132 -0.81 13.91 27.85
CA ARG A 132 0.27 14.91 28.00
C ARG A 132 1.62 14.45 27.47
N ALA A 133 1.81 13.14 27.21
CA ALA A 133 3.06 12.58 26.70
C ALA A 133 3.10 12.55 25.16
N ILE A 134 2.00 12.88 24.49
CA ILE A 134 1.93 12.93 23.03
C ILE A 134 2.71 14.15 22.54
N ARG A 135 3.63 13.92 21.62
CA ARG A 135 4.37 14.99 20.94
C ARG A 135 3.56 15.52 19.76
N TRP A 136 2.67 16.46 20.03
CA TRP A 136 1.76 17.03 19.03
C TRP A 136 2.46 17.56 17.78
N GLY A 137 3.66 18.11 17.88
CA GLY A 137 4.43 18.54 16.71
C GLY A 137 4.88 17.40 15.78
N VAL A 138 4.92 16.16 16.27
CA VAL A 138 5.15 14.98 15.42
C VAL A 138 3.83 14.56 14.76
N VAL A 139 2.74 14.58 15.51
CA VAL A 139 1.38 14.29 15.03
C VAL A 139 1.01 15.24 13.90
N GLU A 140 1.21 16.54 14.07
CA GLU A 140 0.94 17.56 13.06
C GLU A 140 1.70 17.29 11.76
N ARG A 141 3.00 16.97 11.83
CA ARG A 141 3.80 16.62 10.66
C ARG A 141 3.28 15.38 9.93
N ILE A 142 2.79 14.39 10.68
CA ILE A 142 2.19 13.18 10.11
C ILE A 142 0.88 13.53 9.38
N ILE A 143 0.02 14.35 10.00
CA ILE A 143 -1.25 14.80 9.40
C ILE A 143 -0.97 15.60 8.12
N TRP A 144 -0.02 16.52 8.13
CA TRP A 144 0.37 17.25 6.92
C TRP A 144 0.90 16.34 5.82
N ALA A 145 1.71 15.35 6.18
CA ALA A 145 2.16 14.34 5.22
C ALA A 145 0.97 13.59 4.60
N TRP A 146 -0.04 13.23 5.39
CA TRP A 146 -1.25 12.55 4.88
C TRP A 146 -2.05 13.43 3.92
N VAL A 147 -2.27 14.69 4.27
CA VAL A 147 -3.01 15.64 3.42
C VAL A 147 -2.26 15.89 2.11
N LEU A 148 -0.93 16.01 2.16
CA LEU A 148 -0.12 16.30 0.99
C LEU A 148 0.07 15.10 0.06
N THR A 149 -0.07 13.86 0.53
CA THR A 149 0.15 12.66 -0.32
C THR A 149 -0.79 12.62 -1.51
N LEU A 150 -2.08 12.93 -1.33
CA LEU A 150 -3.07 12.88 -2.41
C LEU A 150 -2.78 13.90 -3.54
N PRO A 151 -2.65 15.21 -3.24
CA PRO A 151 -2.39 16.19 -4.29
C PRO A 151 -1.01 16.00 -4.96
N VAL A 152 0.02 15.64 -4.19
CA VAL A 152 1.37 15.40 -4.74
C VAL A 152 1.38 14.16 -5.64
N SER A 153 0.79 13.06 -5.20
CA SER A 153 0.69 11.83 -6.01
C SER A 153 -0.11 12.06 -7.28
N GLY A 154 -1.23 12.79 -7.19
CA GLY A 154 -2.05 13.16 -8.35
C GLY A 154 -1.30 14.04 -9.35
N ALA A 155 -0.59 15.06 -8.86
CA ALA A 155 0.23 15.93 -9.71
C ALA A 155 1.37 15.16 -10.40
N LEU A 156 2.06 14.27 -9.67
CA LEU A 156 3.10 13.42 -10.25
C LEU A 156 2.53 12.47 -11.31
N ALA A 157 1.41 11.80 -11.03
CA ALA A 157 0.76 10.92 -11.99
C ALA A 157 0.37 11.67 -13.25
N TYR A 158 -0.26 12.85 -13.13
CA TYR A 158 -0.59 13.72 -14.25
C TYR A 158 0.65 14.11 -15.05
N PHE A 159 1.71 14.53 -14.38
CA PHE A 159 2.97 14.89 -15.03
C PHE A 159 3.55 13.73 -15.85
N PHE A 160 3.64 12.53 -15.26
CA PHE A 160 4.16 11.35 -15.95
C PHE A 160 3.30 10.98 -17.17
N VAL A 161 1.97 10.99 -17.04
CA VAL A 161 1.07 10.73 -18.17
C VAL A 161 1.31 11.75 -19.29
N ARG A 162 1.41 13.04 -18.96
CA ARG A 162 1.68 14.10 -19.97
C ARG A 162 3.02 13.90 -20.67
N VAL A 163 4.05 13.50 -19.94
CA VAL A 163 5.37 13.20 -20.53
C VAL A 163 5.30 11.98 -21.46
N LEU A 164 4.64 10.91 -21.05
CA LEU A 164 4.50 9.70 -21.87
C LEU A 164 3.67 9.94 -23.13
N VAL A 165 2.60 10.69 -23.03
CA VAL A 165 1.79 11.11 -24.21
C VAL A 165 2.62 12.00 -25.13
N GLY A 166 3.35 12.97 -24.59
CA GLY A 166 4.23 13.85 -25.37
C GLY A 166 5.41 13.12 -26.03
N ALA A 167 5.87 12.02 -25.43
CA ALA A 167 6.90 11.15 -26.01
C ALA A 167 6.35 10.12 -27.03
N GLY A 168 5.04 10.09 -27.27
CA GLY A 168 4.40 9.15 -28.21
C GLY A 168 4.38 7.69 -27.73
N VAL A 169 4.66 7.45 -26.44
CA VAL A 169 4.68 6.10 -25.84
C VAL A 169 3.25 5.62 -25.55
N VAL A 170 2.36 6.54 -25.21
CA VAL A 170 0.94 6.29 -24.99
C VAL A 170 0.20 7.07 -26.06
N GLY A 171 -0.43 6.37 -27.00
CA GLY A 171 -1.28 6.97 -28.02
C GLY A 171 -2.49 7.63 -27.39
N GLY A 172 -2.87 8.81 -27.90
CA GLY A 172 -4.13 9.43 -27.58
C GLY A 172 -5.30 8.67 -28.21
#